data_83774962ab9d15a2b29d717d0f306631
#
_entry.id   83774962ab9d15a2b29d717d0f306631
#
_cell.length_a   1.000
_cell.length_b   1.000
_cell.length_c   1.000
_cell.angle_alpha   90.00
_cell.angle_beta   90.00
_cell.angle_gamma   90.00
#
_symmetry.space_group_name_H-M   'P 1'
#
loop_
_entity.id
_entity.type
_entity.pdbx_description
1 polymer ?
#
loop_
_entity_poly.entity_id
_entity_poly.type
_entity_poly.pdbx_seq_one_letter_code
_entity_poly.pdbx_strand_id
1 'polypeptide(L)'
;MGSTKNKDGCVIYMTAAIRALLEDQRQKTLASQREDGRIIQLVFHDHGCRMVNYDKRWREACKKAGVPGKLVHDLRRTTVRNMVRAGIPERVAMQMAGHKTRSVFDRYHIVSDGDLQEAARRLDTAFPGQTMTKTMTIARIAPADPAVSA
;
A
#
# COMPACT_ATOMS: atom_id res chain seq x y z
N MET A 1 -23.48 -0.53 14.43
CA MET A 1 -22.09 -0.98 14.25
C MET A 1 -21.93 -1.45 12.81
N GLY A 2 -21.08 -0.80 12.02
CA GLY A 2 -20.81 -1.22 10.64
C GLY A 2 -20.03 -2.54 10.64
N SER A 3 -20.62 -3.58 10.06
CA SER A 3 -19.95 -4.86 9.88
C SER A 3 -18.87 -4.71 8.80
N THR A 4 -17.62 -5.01 9.12
CA THR A 4 -16.60 -5.20 8.08
C THR A 4 -17.02 -6.39 7.20
N LYS A 5 -16.70 -6.35 5.90
CA LYS A 5 -17.04 -7.40 4.92
C LYS A 5 -16.66 -8.82 5.40
N ASN A 6 -15.73 -8.92 6.33
CA ASN A 6 -15.20 -10.18 6.86
C ASN A 6 -15.57 -10.44 8.32
N LYS A 7 -16.39 -9.60 8.97
CA LYS A 7 -16.78 -9.70 10.40
C LYS A 7 -15.64 -9.73 11.42
N ASP A 8 -14.39 -9.66 11.00
CA ASP A 8 -13.23 -9.66 11.88
C ASP A 8 -12.91 -8.23 12.32
N GLY A 9 -12.61 -8.05 13.59
CA GLY A 9 -12.05 -6.79 14.10
C GLY A 9 -10.66 -6.55 13.48
N CYS A 10 -10.34 -5.28 13.19
CA CYS A 10 -9.01 -4.88 12.75
C CYS A 10 -8.45 -3.85 13.72
N VAL A 11 -7.26 -4.10 14.23
CA VAL A 11 -6.52 -3.13 15.05
C VAL A 11 -5.56 -2.38 14.13
N ILE A 12 -5.65 -1.05 14.13
CA ILE A 12 -4.76 -0.19 13.35
C ILE A 12 -3.81 0.51 14.33
N TYR A 13 -2.52 0.23 14.20
CA TYR A 13 -1.48 0.93 14.94
C TYR A 13 -1.20 2.28 14.26
N MET A 14 -1.50 3.37 14.96
CA MET A 14 -1.40 4.71 14.41
C MET A 14 0.04 5.21 14.41
N THR A 15 0.53 5.64 13.25
CA THR A 15 1.73 6.47 13.16
C THR A 15 1.45 7.88 13.68
N ALA A 16 2.50 8.65 13.98
CA ALA A 16 2.35 10.04 14.40
C ALA A 16 1.55 10.88 13.38
N ALA A 17 1.79 10.65 12.08
CA ALA A 17 1.09 11.34 11.00
C ALA A 17 -0.41 11.01 10.97
N ILE A 18 -0.78 9.73 11.14
CA ILE A 18 -2.19 9.32 11.19
C ILE A 18 -2.88 9.91 12.43
N ARG A 19 -2.20 9.91 13.57
CA ARG A 19 -2.72 10.51 14.81
C ARG A 19 -2.99 12.00 14.63
N ALA A 20 -2.05 12.75 14.06
CA ALA A 20 -2.20 14.19 13.81
C ALA A 20 -3.39 14.47 12.87
N LEU A 21 -3.53 13.68 11.79
CA LEU A 21 -4.64 13.81 10.84
C LEU A 21 -6.00 13.53 11.49
N LEU A 22 -6.10 12.51 12.35
CA LEU A 22 -7.34 12.18 13.05
C LEU A 22 -7.68 13.22 14.11
N GLU A 23 -6.69 13.79 14.78
CA GLU A 23 -6.92 14.87 15.76
C GLU A 23 -7.39 16.15 15.05
N ASP A 24 -6.79 16.55 13.91
CA ASP A 24 -7.26 17.67 13.10
C ASP A 24 -8.72 17.43 12.65
N GLN A 25 -9.04 16.23 12.18
CA GLN A 25 -10.41 15.87 11.79
C GLN A 25 -11.38 15.95 12.98
N ARG A 26 -10.94 15.52 14.17
CA ARG A 26 -11.72 15.61 15.41
C ARG A 26 -12.04 17.06 15.77
N GLN A 27 -11.06 17.98 15.68
CA GLN A 27 -11.28 19.40 15.93
C GLN A 27 -12.29 20.02 14.95
N LYS A 28 -12.20 19.66 13.66
CA LYS A 28 -13.17 20.07 12.63
C LYS A 28 -14.57 19.58 12.96
N THR A 29 -14.69 18.31 13.37
CA THR A 29 -15.98 17.73 13.78
C THR A 29 -16.57 18.43 14.99
N LEU A 30 -15.75 18.74 16.01
CA LEU A 30 -16.18 19.47 17.22
C LEU A 30 -16.65 20.89 16.88
N ALA A 31 -15.98 21.58 15.96
CA ALA A 31 -16.40 22.89 15.49
C ALA A 31 -17.80 22.81 14.83
N SER A 32 -17.99 21.89 13.87
CA SER A 32 -19.30 21.67 13.25
C SER A 32 -20.39 21.27 14.23
N GLN A 33 -20.08 20.49 15.26
CA GLN A 33 -21.05 20.15 16.31
C GLN A 33 -21.50 21.38 17.12
N ARG A 34 -20.57 22.30 17.40
CA ARG A 34 -20.91 23.56 18.11
C ARG A 34 -21.78 24.47 17.27
N GLU A 35 -21.49 24.58 15.97
CA GLU A 35 -22.26 25.38 15.03
C GLU A 35 -23.66 24.84 14.79
N ASP A 36 -23.78 23.52 14.57
CA ASP A 36 -25.03 22.86 14.21
C ASP A 36 -25.88 22.47 15.42
N GLY A 37 -25.33 22.51 16.64
CA GLY A 37 -26.02 22.10 17.88
C GLY A 37 -26.34 20.61 17.94
N ARG A 38 -25.69 19.75 17.14
CA ARG A 38 -25.98 18.33 17.04
C ARG A 38 -24.72 17.48 17.19
N ILE A 39 -24.86 16.27 17.74
CA ILE A 39 -23.79 15.32 17.90
C ILE A 39 -23.54 14.62 16.56
N ILE A 40 -22.28 14.64 16.06
CA ILE A 40 -21.84 13.95 14.87
C ILE A 40 -21.08 12.70 15.29
N GLN A 41 -21.63 11.51 15.00
CA GLN A 41 -21.02 10.21 15.37
C GLN A 41 -20.03 9.66 14.35
N LEU A 42 -19.82 10.37 13.25
CA LEU A 42 -18.96 9.96 12.15
C LEU A 42 -17.60 10.63 12.25
N VAL A 43 -16.52 9.86 12.09
CA VAL A 43 -15.15 10.39 12.04
C VAL A 43 -14.96 11.24 10.78
N PHE A 44 -15.34 10.69 9.63
CA PHE A 44 -15.34 11.43 8.36
C PHE A 44 -16.76 11.64 7.89
N HIS A 45 -17.12 12.87 7.69
CA HIS A 45 -18.49 13.26 7.35
C HIS A 45 -18.52 14.42 6.35
N ASP A 46 -19.67 14.63 5.75
CA ASP A 46 -20.00 15.79 4.93
C ASP A 46 -21.13 16.54 5.64
N HIS A 47 -20.82 17.67 6.29
CA HIS A 47 -21.78 18.41 7.11
C HIS A 47 -22.56 17.53 8.12
N GLY A 48 -21.85 16.64 8.80
CA GLY A 48 -22.45 15.70 9.78
C GLY A 48 -23.14 14.49 9.18
N CYS A 49 -23.25 14.38 7.88
CA CYS A 49 -23.86 13.27 7.17
C CYS A 49 -22.80 12.29 6.63
N ARG A 50 -23.21 11.06 6.35
CA ARG A 50 -22.33 10.07 5.71
C ARG A 50 -21.89 10.58 4.34
N MET A 51 -20.59 10.51 4.05
CA MET A 51 -20.06 10.86 2.73
C MET A 51 -20.64 9.93 1.67
N VAL A 52 -21.25 10.52 0.65
CA VAL A 52 -21.72 9.86 -0.56
C VAL A 52 -20.83 10.26 -1.75
N ASN A 53 -20.91 9.49 -2.84
CA ASN A 53 -20.15 9.77 -4.06
C ASN A 53 -18.62 9.84 -3.85
N TYR A 54 -18.09 8.99 -2.97
CA TYR A 54 -16.67 8.95 -2.65
C TYR A 54 -15.81 8.79 -3.91
N ASP A 55 -16.22 7.93 -4.86
CA ASP A 55 -15.50 7.68 -6.11
C ASP A 55 -15.39 8.93 -6.99
N LYS A 56 -16.42 9.78 -7.02
CA LYS A 56 -16.39 11.04 -7.74
C LYS A 56 -15.38 11.99 -7.10
N ARG A 57 -15.45 12.18 -5.78
CA ARG A 57 -14.52 13.01 -5.02
C ARG A 57 -13.07 12.54 -5.15
N TRP A 58 -12.85 11.23 -5.13
CA TRP A 58 -11.54 10.63 -5.34
C TRP A 58 -10.98 10.95 -6.74
N ARG A 59 -11.78 10.76 -7.79
CA ARG A 59 -11.38 11.09 -9.17
C ARG A 59 -11.03 12.57 -9.34
N GLU A 60 -11.81 13.45 -8.76
CA GLU A 60 -11.54 14.89 -8.77
C GLU A 60 -10.25 15.23 -8.03
N ALA A 61 -10.01 14.64 -6.87
CA ALA A 61 -8.77 14.82 -6.11
C ALA A 61 -7.55 14.34 -6.92
N CYS A 62 -7.63 13.16 -7.54
CA CYS A 62 -6.57 12.63 -8.40
C CYS A 62 -6.31 13.54 -9.62
N LYS A 63 -7.35 14.07 -10.23
CA LYS A 63 -7.22 15.02 -11.35
C LYS A 63 -6.50 16.30 -10.91
N LYS A 64 -6.89 16.88 -9.77
CA LYS A 64 -6.24 18.06 -9.18
C LYS A 64 -4.78 17.82 -8.81
N ALA A 65 -4.45 16.62 -8.35
CA ALA A 65 -3.08 16.23 -7.99
C ALA A 65 -2.22 15.82 -9.22
N GLY A 66 -2.72 15.90 -10.44
CA GLY A 66 -1.97 15.54 -11.66
C GLY A 66 -1.79 14.04 -11.86
N VAL A 67 -2.54 13.21 -11.16
CA VAL A 67 -2.46 11.73 -11.23
C VAL A 67 -3.83 11.09 -11.56
N PRO A 68 -4.44 11.46 -12.71
CA PRO A 68 -5.75 10.96 -13.08
C PRO A 68 -5.74 9.43 -13.24
N GLY A 69 -6.90 8.81 -13.08
CA GLY A 69 -7.08 7.36 -13.27
C GLY A 69 -6.61 6.47 -12.11
N LYS A 70 -6.05 7.03 -11.04
CA LYS A 70 -5.69 6.27 -9.85
C LYS A 70 -6.93 5.80 -9.09
N LEU A 71 -6.93 4.54 -8.70
CA LEU A 71 -7.97 3.95 -7.88
C LEU A 71 -7.59 4.04 -6.40
N VAL A 72 -8.59 4.10 -5.51
CA VAL A 72 -8.35 4.01 -4.04
C VAL A 72 -7.56 2.74 -3.70
N HIS A 73 -7.77 1.68 -4.47
CA HIS A 73 -7.08 0.40 -4.30
C HIS A 73 -5.56 0.48 -4.57
N ASP A 74 -5.12 1.45 -5.38
CA ASP A 74 -3.69 1.69 -5.63
C ASP A 74 -2.97 2.21 -4.37
N LEU A 75 -3.68 2.90 -3.48
CA LEU A 75 -3.13 3.29 -2.17
C LEU A 75 -2.74 2.07 -1.34
N ARG A 76 -3.55 1.01 -1.39
CA ARG A 76 -3.25 -0.24 -0.68
C ARG A 76 -1.99 -0.90 -1.24
N ARG A 77 -1.83 -0.93 -2.58
CA ARG A 77 -0.63 -1.41 -3.24
C ARG A 77 0.60 -0.61 -2.83
N THR A 78 0.50 0.71 -2.87
CA THR A 78 1.58 1.62 -2.47
C THR A 78 1.97 1.41 -1.00
N THR A 79 0.99 1.25 -0.11
CA THR A 79 1.22 1.01 1.33
C THR A 79 1.99 -0.29 1.56
N VAL A 80 1.59 -1.40 0.92
CA VAL A 80 2.29 -2.69 1.04
C VAL A 80 3.74 -2.56 0.57
N ARG A 81 3.94 -1.99 -0.62
CA ARG A 81 5.28 -1.78 -1.16
C ARG A 81 6.16 -0.91 -0.25
N ASN A 82 5.61 0.18 0.27
CA ASN A 82 6.35 1.07 1.16
C ASN A 82 6.72 0.39 2.49
N MET A 83 5.83 -0.44 3.06
CA MET A 83 6.14 -1.22 4.26
C MET A 83 7.31 -2.18 4.01
N VAL A 84 7.29 -2.91 2.90
CA VAL A 84 8.37 -3.85 2.55
C VAL A 84 9.68 -3.10 2.30
N ARG A 85 9.67 -1.99 1.56
CA ARG A 85 10.85 -1.14 1.34
C ARG A 85 11.41 -0.52 2.62
N ALA A 86 10.55 -0.26 3.61
CA ALA A 86 10.96 0.17 4.95
C ALA A 86 11.54 -0.98 5.80
N GLY A 87 11.69 -2.18 5.24
CA GLY A 87 12.23 -3.34 5.94
C GLY A 87 11.26 -4.03 6.89
N ILE A 88 9.96 -3.70 6.84
CA ILE A 88 8.94 -4.38 7.64
C ILE A 88 8.80 -5.81 7.11
N PRO A 89 8.91 -6.85 7.97
CA PRO A 89 8.75 -8.23 7.54
C PRO A 89 7.42 -8.44 6.83
N GLU A 90 7.40 -9.19 5.74
CA GLU A 90 6.20 -9.39 4.90
C GLU A 90 4.99 -9.89 5.70
N ARG A 91 5.20 -10.78 6.66
CA ARG A 91 4.12 -11.28 7.53
C ARG A 91 3.47 -10.17 8.36
N VAL A 92 4.27 -9.22 8.85
CA VAL A 92 3.78 -8.05 9.57
C VAL A 92 3.05 -7.10 8.62
N ALA A 93 3.63 -6.84 7.44
CA ALA A 93 3.01 -6.02 6.41
C ALA A 93 1.66 -6.60 5.94
N MET A 94 1.56 -7.93 5.80
CA MET A 94 0.29 -8.63 5.51
C MET A 94 -0.77 -8.35 6.59
N GLN A 95 -0.41 -8.49 7.85
CA GLN A 95 -1.30 -8.24 8.99
C GLN A 95 -1.77 -6.78 9.01
N MET A 96 -0.85 -5.83 8.89
CA MET A 96 -1.15 -4.39 8.87
C MET A 96 -2.05 -4.01 7.69
N ALA A 97 -1.81 -4.62 6.51
CA ALA A 97 -2.65 -4.41 5.33
C ALA A 97 -3.98 -5.19 5.36
N GLY A 98 -4.20 -6.07 6.35
CA GLY A 98 -5.38 -6.90 6.45
C GLY A 98 -5.48 -7.95 5.34
N HIS A 99 -4.37 -8.48 4.86
CA HIS A 99 -4.34 -9.56 3.89
C HIS A 99 -4.38 -10.90 4.61
N LYS A 100 -5.39 -11.73 4.33
CA LYS A 100 -5.58 -13.03 4.98
C LYS A 100 -4.69 -14.14 4.41
N THR A 101 -4.31 -14.03 3.12
CA THR A 101 -3.53 -15.07 2.44
C THR A 101 -2.31 -14.48 1.76
N ARG A 102 -1.27 -15.29 1.62
CA ARG A 102 -0.04 -14.94 0.90
C ARG A 102 -0.34 -14.58 -0.55
N SER A 103 -1.18 -15.34 -1.23
CA SER A 103 -1.54 -15.11 -2.63
C SER A 103 -2.22 -13.76 -2.87
N VAL A 104 -2.97 -13.25 -1.88
CA VAL A 104 -3.51 -11.89 -1.94
C VAL A 104 -2.41 -10.87 -1.75
N PHE A 105 -1.48 -11.08 -0.83
CA PHE A 105 -0.36 -10.17 -0.60
C PHE A 105 0.55 -10.06 -1.82
N ASP A 106 0.90 -11.16 -2.46
CA ASP A 106 1.80 -11.22 -3.61
C ASP A 106 1.29 -10.41 -4.81
N ARG A 107 -0.03 -10.26 -4.95
CA ARG A 107 -0.62 -9.36 -5.96
C ARG A 107 -0.31 -7.87 -5.73
N TYR A 108 0.05 -7.51 -4.51
CA TYR A 108 0.37 -6.14 -4.11
C TYR A 108 1.86 -5.92 -3.89
N HIS A 109 2.59 -7.00 -3.61
CA HIS A 109 4.04 -6.99 -3.44
C HIS A 109 4.71 -7.40 -4.76
N ILE A 110 4.86 -6.43 -5.66
CA ILE A 110 5.58 -6.62 -6.92
C ILE A 110 7.01 -6.14 -6.70
N VAL A 111 7.96 -7.08 -6.78
CA VAL A 111 9.39 -6.77 -6.73
C VAL A 111 9.80 -6.17 -8.07
N SER A 112 10.45 -5.02 -8.05
CA SER A 112 11.02 -4.37 -9.24
C SER A 112 12.54 -4.59 -9.32
N ASP A 113 13.11 -4.40 -10.50
CA ASP A 113 14.58 -4.46 -10.67
C ASP A 113 15.30 -3.48 -9.74
N GLY A 114 14.71 -2.32 -9.46
CA GLY A 114 15.24 -1.36 -8.50
C GLY A 114 15.29 -1.88 -7.07
N ASP A 115 14.32 -2.73 -6.67
CA ASP A 115 14.31 -3.35 -5.34
C ASP A 115 15.44 -4.41 -5.23
N LEU A 116 15.73 -5.14 -6.32
CA LEU A 116 16.84 -6.10 -6.40
C LEU A 116 18.20 -5.39 -6.35
N GLN A 117 18.36 -4.29 -7.09
CA GLN A 117 19.56 -3.48 -7.06
C GLN A 117 19.83 -2.88 -5.68
N GLU A 118 18.79 -2.40 -5.01
CA GLU A 118 18.92 -1.86 -3.65
C GLU A 118 19.26 -2.97 -2.64
N ALA A 119 18.70 -4.16 -2.78
CA ALA A 119 19.05 -5.32 -1.95
C ALA A 119 20.53 -5.69 -2.14
N ALA A 120 21.02 -5.70 -3.39
CA ALA A 120 22.44 -5.95 -3.68
C ALA A 120 23.35 -4.92 -2.99
N ARG A 121 23.04 -3.63 -3.10
CA ARG A 121 23.80 -2.57 -2.43
C ARG A 121 23.83 -2.72 -0.90
N ARG A 122 22.72 -3.12 -0.30
CA ARG A 122 22.67 -3.39 1.16
C ARG A 122 23.53 -4.57 1.55
N LEU A 123 23.58 -5.62 0.73
CA LEU A 123 24.46 -6.76 0.96
C LEU A 123 25.94 -6.36 0.86
N ASP A 124 26.33 -5.57 -0.15
CA ASP A 124 27.68 -5.04 -0.29
C ASP A 124 28.10 -4.20 0.93
N THR A 125 27.18 -3.42 1.47
CA THR A 125 27.42 -2.61 2.68
C THR A 125 27.52 -3.45 3.94
N ALA A 126 26.69 -4.50 4.06
CA ALA A 126 26.68 -5.37 5.23
C ALA A 126 27.86 -6.35 5.26
N PHE A 127 28.40 -6.71 4.11
CA PHE A 127 29.48 -7.69 3.95
C PHE A 127 30.62 -7.14 3.07
N PRO A 128 31.30 -6.08 3.49
CA PRO A 128 32.36 -5.47 2.71
C PRO A 128 33.51 -6.45 2.51
N GLY A 129 33.87 -6.69 1.26
CA GLY A 129 34.99 -7.56 0.89
C GLY A 129 34.68 -9.04 0.68
N GLN A 130 33.42 -9.46 0.85
CA GLN A 130 32.99 -10.77 0.36
C GLN A 130 32.59 -10.64 -1.11
N THR A 131 33.43 -11.15 -2.00
CA THR A 131 33.13 -11.20 -3.44
C THR A 131 31.97 -12.14 -3.66
N MET A 132 30.75 -11.63 -3.76
CA MET A 132 29.64 -12.39 -4.27
C MET A 132 29.95 -12.73 -5.72
N THR A 133 30.05 -14.01 -6.01
CA THR A 133 30.34 -14.56 -7.34
C THR A 133 29.44 -13.88 -8.37
N LYS A 134 30.06 -13.27 -9.39
CA LYS A 134 29.36 -12.64 -10.51
C LYS A 134 28.29 -13.61 -11.02
N THR A 135 27.02 -13.26 -10.89
CA THR A 135 25.92 -14.04 -11.48
C THR A 135 26.09 -13.97 -13.00
N MET A 136 26.59 -15.05 -13.58
CA MET A 136 26.59 -15.18 -15.03
C MET A 136 25.13 -15.25 -15.49
N THR A 137 24.72 -14.30 -16.29
CA THR A 137 23.48 -14.41 -17.06
C THR A 137 23.66 -15.59 -18.00
N ILE A 138 23.04 -16.72 -17.67
CA ILE A 138 22.93 -17.85 -18.60
C ILE A 138 22.02 -17.34 -19.73
N ALA A 139 22.62 -17.02 -20.86
CA ALA A 139 21.87 -16.75 -22.08
C ALA A 139 20.95 -17.93 -22.33
N ARG A 140 19.66 -17.69 -22.57
CA ARG A 140 18.70 -18.73 -22.97
C ARG A 140 19.30 -19.46 -24.16
N ILE A 141 19.57 -20.75 -23.99
CA ILE A 141 19.88 -21.64 -25.10
C ILE A 141 18.61 -21.68 -25.96
N ALA A 142 18.71 -21.16 -27.18
CA ALA A 142 17.63 -21.28 -28.16
C ALA A 142 17.36 -22.77 -28.38
N PRO A 143 16.10 -23.20 -28.49
CA PRO A 143 15.79 -24.59 -28.84
C PRO A 143 16.40 -24.90 -30.21
N ALA A 144 17.11 -26.03 -30.31
CA ALA A 144 17.66 -26.50 -31.56
C ALA A 144 16.51 -26.75 -32.56
N ASP A 145 16.64 -26.21 -33.78
CA ASP A 145 15.74 -26.45 -34.87
C ASP A 145 15.71 -27.95 -35.19
N PRO A 146 14.55 -28.62 -35.24
CA PRO A 146 14.46 -29.99 -35.72
C PRO A 146 14.21 -29.98 -37.25
N ALA A 147 15.18 -29.63 -38.02
CA ALA A 147 15.13 -29.77 -39.45
C ALA A 147 16.50 -30.21 -39.98
N VAL A 148 16.69 -31.50 -40.05
CA VAL A 148 17.35 -32.22 -41.17
C VAL A 148 17.25 -33.71 -40.90
N SER A 149 16.34 -34.40 -41.55
CA SER A 149 16.55 -35.75 -42.05
C SER A 149 15.66 -35.95 -43.28
N ALA A 150 16.33 -35.87 -44.39
CA ALA A 150 15.88 -36.42 -45.66
C ALA A 150 15.90 -37.94 -45.60
#